data_d06858ba4e294e857ed21b5c0e4c38fb
#
_entry.id   d06858ba4e294e857ed21b5c0e4c38fb
#
_cell.length_a   1.000
_cell.length_b   1.000
_cell.length_c   1.000
_cell.angle_alpha   90.00
_cell.angle_beta   90.00
_cell.angle_gamma   90.00
#
_symmetry.space_group_name_H-M   'P 1'
#
loop_
_entity.id
_entity.type
_entity.pdbx_description
1 polymer ?
#
loop_
_entity_poly.entity_id
_entity_poly.type
_entity_poly.pdbx_seq_one_letter_code
_entity_poly.pdbx_strand_id
1 'polypeptide(L)'
;MSQTTRSCSSRSRPSRLAALILGCALLLMLTSGCRADSGGEGSTLRVGVALYTQDDTFISAVAQDMERLAREAEGSSGDLKINLSVADGRSNQTTQMEQIDQFLSRGCDVLCVNIVDRTAAAVLIDKAEEAGVPVIFFNRQPVAEDIQRWEQIYYVGARAEEGGTLQGQLVLEAWQADQARWDRNGDGVVQYAMLEGEPGHQDALLRTEYSVKALTDGGLEVEKLASDTANWNRGQAEAKMQQWLEKYGSEIEVVFANNDDMALGAIDAVQEAGLEMPLVVGVDATAPALEAVAAGTLQGTVLNDAQGIAGAMLDLVLALSRGEDPAEAVNLEDGHYVWLSYRQITRETLEETGQLPLPTT
;
A
#
# COMPACT_ATOMS: atom_id res chain seq x y z
N MET A 1 14.08 107.00 21.39
CA MET A 1 12.81 107.42 20.91
C MET A 1 12.87 107.52 19.40
N SER A 2 12.44 106.66 18.64
CA SER A 2 11.93 106.78 17.28
C SER A 2 11.74 105.37 16.69
N GLN A 3 10.52 105.07 16.46
CA GLN A 3 10.12 103.80 15.82
C GLN A 3 10.21 103.90 14.33
N THR A 4 10.76 102.94 13.67
CA THR A 4 10.72 102.82 12.23
C THR A 4 10.09 101.51 11.86
N THR A 5 8.92 101.59 11.30
CA THR A 5 8.12 100.48 10.77
C THR A 5 8.74 100.04 9.39
N ARG A 6 8.96 98.77 9.23
CA ARG A 6 9.21 98.14 7.95
C ARG A 6 8.11 97.18 7.58
N SER A 7 7.46 97.38 6.45
CA SER A 7 6.46 96.51 5.81
C SER A 7 7.09 95.24 5.31
N CYS A 8 6.47 94.12 5.54
CA CYS A 8 6.87 92.79 5.07
C CYS A 8 5.83 92.28 4.10
N SER A 9 6.25 92.15 2.82
CA SER A 9 5.44 91.56 1.76
C SER A 9 5.39 90.04 1.88
N SER A 10 4.21 89.48 2.01
CA SER A 10 3.99 88.06 2.05
C SER A 10 4.00 87.38 0.68
N ARG A 11 5.02 86.60 0.41
CA ARG A 11 5.01 85.65 -0.69
C ARG A 11 4.44 84.30 -0.18
N SER A 12 3.29 83.91 -0.70
CA SER A 12 2.66 82.66 -0.43
C SER A 12 3.45 81.47 -1.06
N ARG A 13 3.96 80.59 -0.28
CA ARG A 13 4.54 79.31 -0.71
C ARG A 13 3.40 78.29 -0.90
N PRO A 14 3.37 77.50 -2.00
CA PRO A 14 2.38 76.44 -2.18
C PRO A 14 2.62 75.35 -1.14
N SER A 15 1.53 74.85 -0.56
CA SER A 15 1.53 73.87 0.52
C SER A 15 2.11 72.53 0.06
N ARG A 16 3.03 71.97 0.84
CA ARG A 16 3.63 70.65 0.65
C ARG A 16 2.60 69.48 0.64
N LEU A 17 1.32 69.75 0.90
CA LEU A 17 0.24 68.76 0.88
C LEU A 17 -0.20 68.37 -0.55
N ALA A 18 -0.12 69.25 -1.52
CA ALA A 18 -0.51 68.94 -2.91
C ALA A 18 0.48 68.04 -3.63
N ALA A 19 1.76 68.04 -3.23
CA ALA A 19 2.79 67.17 -3.83
C ALA A 19 2.73 65.72 -3.28
N LEU A 20 2.21 65.53 -2.04
CA LEU A 20 2.09 64.17 -1.48
C LEU A 20 0.88 63.41 -2.04
N ILE A 21 -0.21 64.10 -2.38
CA ILE A 21 -1.41 63.45 -2.96
C ILE A 21 -1.16 62.99 -4.40
N LEU A 22 -0.34 63.71 -5.18
CA LEU A 22 0.02 63.30 -6.56
C LEU A 22 1.01 62.13 -6.58
N GLY A 23 1.88 62.01 -5.58
CA GLY A 23 2.83 60.89 -5.44
C GLY A 23 2.15 59.58 -5.07
N CYS A 24 1.12 59.64 -4.17
CA CYS A 24 0.36 58.45 -3.79
C CYS A 24 -0.59 57.94 -4.88
N ALA A 25 -1.14 58.80 -5.72
CA ALA A 25 -1.99 58.42 -6.86
C ALA A 25 -1.19 57.76 -7.98
N LEU A 26 0.09 58.10 -8.18
CA LEU A 26 0.97 57.47 -9.17
C LEU A 26 1.52 56.09 -8.67
N LEU A 27 1.67 55.89 -7.35
CA LEU A 27 2.10 54.61 -6.78
C LEU A 27 0.95 53.57 -6.74
N LEU A 28 -0.31 54.01 -6.70
CA LEU A 28 -1.49 53.12 -6.74
C LEU A 28 -1.83 52.64 -8.16
N MET A 29 -1.32 53.28 -9.23
CA MET A 29 -1.52 52.81 -10.60
C MET A 29 -0.45 51.81 -11.09
N LEU A 30 0.61 51.57 -10.32
CA LEU A 30 1.66 50.60 -10.66
C LEU A 30 1.43 49.20 -10.08
N THR A 31 0.37 49.00 -9.28
CA THR A 31 -0.01 47.66 -8.75
C THR A 31 -1.18 47.00 -9.51
N SER A 32 -1.70 47.63 -10.55
CA SER A 32 -2.75 47.07 -11.43
C SER A 32 -2.19 46.59 -12.77
N GLY A 33 -1.01 46.01 -12.74
CA GLY A 33 -0.39 45.49 -13.93
C GLY A 33 0.23 44.14 -13.70
N CYS A 34 -0.28 43.18 -14.42
CA CYS A 34 0.15 41.80 -14.56
C CYS A 34 -0.46 40.86 -13.51
N ARG A 35 -1.77 40.69 -13.55
CA ARG A 35 -2.27 39.35 -13.54
C ARG A 35 -1.82 38.79 -14.90
N ALA A 36 -0.64 38.22 -14.93
CA ALA A 36 -0.25 37.36 -16.02
C ALA A 36 -1.30 36.26 -16.06
N ASP A 37 -2.10 36.31 -17.09
CA ASP A 37 -2.88 35.20 -17.54
C ASP A 37 -1.84 34.12 -17.87
N SER A 38 -1.55 33.24 -16.87
CA SER A 38 -0.77 32.06 -17.10
C SER A 38 -1.66 31.12 -17.90
N GLY A 39 -1.67 31.39 -19.22
CA GLY A 39 -2.20 30.43 -20.17
C GLY A 39 -1.58 29.08 -19.87
N GLY A 40 -2.42 28.13 -19.56
CA GLY A 40 -2.32 26.68 -19.63
C GLY A 40 -0.92 26.03 -19.55
N GLU A 41 -0.19 26.20 -18.45
CA GLU A 41 0.74 25.14 -18.03
C GLU A 41 -0.07 24.20 -17.14
N GLY A 42 -0.41 23.02 -17.67
CA GLY A 42 -1.10 21.97 -16.93
C GLY A 42 -0.42 21.75 -15.58
N SER A 43 -1.19 21.67 -14.52
CA SER A 43 -0.66 21.44 -13.18
C SER A 43 0.07 20.09 -13.14
N THR A 44 1.35 20.10 -12.77
CA THR A 44 2.13 18.87 -12.59
C THR A 44 2.04 18.46 -11.11
N LEU A 45 1.38 17.36 -10.85
CA LEU A 45 1.27 16.72 -9.55
C LEU A 45 2.49 15.82 -9.33
N ARG A 46 3.25 16.03 -8.27
CA ARG A 46 4.45 15.25 -7.92
C ARG A 46 4.12 14.33 -6.77
N VAL A 47 4.21 13.02 -7.02
CA VAL A 47 3.91 11.98 -6.03
C VAL A 47 5.17 11.17 -5.73
N GLY A 48 5.58 11.16 -4.47
CA GLY A 48 6.66 10.29 -4.01
C GLY A 48 6.10 8.94 -3.56
N VAL A 49 6.55 7.83 -4.15
CA VAL A 49 6.15 6.47 -3.76
C VAL A 49 7.36 5.76 -3.17
N ALA A 50 7.36 5.54 -1.85
CA ALA A 50 8.44 4.86 -1.14
C ALA A 50 8.03 3.43 -0.81
N LEU A 51 8.60 2.44 -1.52
CA LEU A 51 8.37 1.02 -1.28
C LEU A 51 9.30 0.51 -0.19
N TYR A 52 8.87 -0.52 0.57
CA TYR A 52 9.78 -1.20 1.49
C TYR A 52 10.83 -2.02 0.72
N THR A 53 10.40 -2.68 -0.36
CA THR A 53 11.27 -3.31 -1.38
C THR A 53 10.52 -3.47 -2.70
N GLN A 54 11.25 -3.47 -3.82
CA GLN A 54 10.73 -3.80 -5.15
C GLN A 54 10.76 -5.31 -5.44
N ASP A 55 11.48 -6.09 -4.64
CA ASP A 55 11.62 -7.54 -4.86
C ASP A 55 10.35 -8.33 -4.44
N ASP A 56 9.41 -7.68 -3.75
CA ASP A 56 8.12 -8.25 -3.38
C ASP A 56 7.15 -8.20 -4.56
N THR A 57 6.63 -9.36 -4.98
CA THR A 57 5.76 -9.52 -6.14
C THR A 57 4.46 -8.73 -6.00
N PHE A 58 3.84 -8.74 -4.81
CA PHE A 58 2.60 -8.02 -4.55
C PHE A 58 2.81 -6.50 -4.54
N ILE A 59 3.82 -6.01 -3.85
CA ILE A 59 4.13 -4.57 -3.79
C ILE A 59 4.54 -4.01 -5.15
N SER A 60 5.28 -4.80 -5.95
CA SER A 60 5.58 -4.46 -7.34
C SER A 60 4.32 -4.34 -8.20
N ALA A 61 3.33 -5.23 -7.99
CA ALA A 61 2.06 -5.13 -8.70
C ALA A 61 1.28 -3.86 -8.32
N VAL A 62 1.21 -3.50 -7.03
CA VAL A 62 0.58 -2.24 -6.58
C VAL A 62 1.25 -1.02 -7.23
N ALA A 63 2.58 -0.97 -7.25
CA ALA A 63 3.32 0.14 -7.86
C ALA A 63 3.08 0.25 -9.38
N GLN A 64 3.07 -0.88 -10.10
CA GLN A 64 2.78 -0.93 -11.54
C GLN A 64 1.35 -0.50 -11.85
N ASP A 65 0.39 -0.94 -11.05
CA ASP A 65 -1.02 -0.52 -11.19
C ASP A 65 -1.17 0.98 -10.95
N MET A 66 -0.51 1.53 -9.94
CA MET A 66 -0.53 2.97 -9.69
C MET A 66 0.05 3.77 -10.86
N GLU A 67 1.18 3.31 -11.44
CA GLU A 67 1.74 3.93 -12.64
C GLU A 67 0.80 3.85 -13.85
N ARG A 68 0.14 2.72 -14.05
CA ARG A 68 -0.84 2.53 -15.13
C ARG A 68 -2.03 3.45 -14.96
N LEU A 69 -2.64 3.47 -13.77
CA LEU A 69 -3.81 4.30 -13.45
C LEU A 69 -3.48 5.80 -13.54
N ALA A 70 -2.30 6.22 -13.11
CA ALA A 70 -1.84 7.60 -13.25
C ALA A 70 -1.78 8.02 -14.73
N ARG A 71 -1.21 7.18 -15.61
CA ARG A 71 -1.19 7.43 -17.07
C ARG A 71 -2.60 7.50 -17.68
N GLU A 72 -3.53 6.67 -17.22
CA GLU A 72 -4.92 6.68 -17.67
C GLU A 72 -5.64 7.97 -17.23
N ALA A 73 -5.39 8.43 -15.99
CA ALA A 73 -5.92 9.68 -15.47
C ALA A 73 -5.40 10.91 -16.25
N GLU A 74 -4.10 10.95 -16.59
CA GLU A 74 -3.51 11.97 -17.45
C GLU A 74 -4.18 12.00 -18.83
N GLY A 75 -4.36 10.84 -19.46
CA GLY A 75 -5.00 10.72 -20.79
C GLY A 75 -6.43 11.20 -20.81
N SER A 76 -7.15 11.11 -19.69
CA SER A 76 -8.54 11.51 -19.54
C SER A 76 -8.73 13.01 -19.24
N SER A 77 -7.76 13.68 -18.66
CA SER A 77 -7.90 15.04 -18.10
C SER A 77 -7.21 16.15 -18.92
N GLY A 78 -6.50 15.83 -20.00
CA GLY A 78 -5.90 16.78 -20.96
C GLY A 78 -4.84 17.76 -20.40
N ASP A 79 -5.06 18.32 -19.22
CA ASP A 79 -4.21 19.34 -18.57
C ASP A 79 -3.51 18.85 -17.30
N LEU A 80 -3.80 17.61 -16.83
CA LEU A 80 -3.18 17.01 -15.65
C LEU A 80 -1.93 16.24 -16.05
N LYS A 81 -0.82 16.48 -15.35
CA LYS A 81 0.37 15.61 -15.39
C LYS A 81 0.64 15.05 -14.01
N ILE A 82 0.90 13.75 -13.91
CA ILE A 82 1.22 13.07 -12.67
C ILE A 82 2.64 12.54 -12.76
N ASN A 83 3.54 13.14 -12.02
CA ASN A 83 4.94 12.70 -11.94
C ASN A 83 5.08 11.77 -10.74
N LEU A 84 4.97 10.45 -10.97
CA LEU A 84 5.25 9.42 -9.98
C LEU A 84 6.76 9.18 -9.91
N SER A 85 7.31 9.32 -8.71
CA SER A 85 8.70 8.98 -8.39
C SER A 85 8.71 7.80 -7.44
N VAL A 86 8.99 6.60 -7.96
CA VAL A 86 9.05 5.36 -7.16
C VAL A 86 10.47 5.13 -6.66
N ALA A 87 10.62 4.81 -5.37
CA ALA A 87 11.90 4.51 -4.74
C ALA A 87 11.84 3.18 -3.98
N ASP A 88 12.91 2.38 -4.12
CA ASP A 88 13.09 1.09 -3.48
C ASP A 88 13.85 1.24 -2.15
N GLY A 89 13.17 0.99 -1.02
CA GLY A 89 13.74 1.03 0.32
C GLY A 89 14.71 -0.11 0.63
N ARG A 90 14.72 -1.18 -0.17
CA ARG A 90 15.59 -2.36 -0.03
C ARG A 90 15.53 -2.97 1.37
N SER A 91 14.35 -3.03 1.95
CA SER A 91 14.09 -3.50 3.32
C SER A 91 14.94 -2.78 4.38
N ASN A 92 15.34 -1.51 4.10
CA ASN A 92 16.16 -0.70 4.99
C ASN A 92 15.48 0.62 5.34
N GLN A 93 15.07 0.77 6.61
CA GLN A 93 14.35 1.95 7.10
C GLN A 93 15.16 3.25 6.93
N THR A 94 16.48 3.22 7.12
CA THR A 94 17.33 4.40 6.95
C THR A 94 17.33 4.85 5.48
N THR A 95 17.50 3.91 4.55
CA THR A 95 17.44 4.19 3.10
C THR A 95 16.09 4.78 2.72
N GLN A 96 14.99 4.21 3.23
CA GLN A 96 13.65 4.73 2.95
C GLN A 96 13.46 6.16 3.49
N MET A 97 13.95 6.45 4.70
CA MET A 97 13.89 7.80 5.27
C MET A 97 14.69 8.82 4.44
N GLU A 98 15.87 8.46 3.93
CA GLU A 98 16.66 9.32 3.04
C GLU A 98 15.91 9.60 1.72
N GLN A 99 15.18 8.62 1.19
CA GLN A 99 14.35 8.79 -0.01
C GLN A 99 13.17 9.72 0.24
N ILE A 100 12.53 9.60 1.41
CA ILE A 100 11.45 10.50 1.83
C ILE A 100 11.97 11.93 1.96
N ASP A 101 13.13 12.14 2.61
CA ASP A 101 13.78 13.46 2.69
C ASP A 101 14.05 14.04 1.29
N GLN A 102 14.44 13.21 0.33
CA GLN A 102 14.62 13.64 -1.06
C GLN A 102 13.30 14.02 -1.75
N PHE A 103 12.22 13.27 -1.53
CA PHE A 103 10.90 13.61 -2.07
C PHE A 103 10.42 14.95 -1.53
N LEU A 104 10.48 15.14 -0.21
CA LEU A 104 10.10 16.40 0.44
C LEU A 104 10.94 17.57 -0.06
N SER A 105 12.27 17.42 -0.16
CA SER A 105 13.17 18.47 -0.64
C SER A 105 12.95 18.87 -2.11
N ARG A 106 12.42 17.95 -2.93
CA ARG A 106 12.07 18.19 -4.34
C ARG A 106 10.66 18.76 -4.51
N GLY A 107 9.93 18.96 -3.41
CA GLY A 107 8.59 19.51 -3.39
C GLY A 107 7.56 18.55 -3.95
N CYS A 108 7.52 17.30 -3.44
CA CYS A 108 6.41 16.42 -3.72
C CYS A 108 5.13 16.97 -3.08
N ASP A 109 4.00 16.73 -3.72
CA ASP A 109 2.69 17.20 -3.27
C ASP A 109 2.00 16.18 -2.36
N VAL A 110 2.30 14.88 -2.55
CA VAL A 110 1.78 13.76 -1.73
C VAL A 110 2.84 12.66 -1.63
N LEU A 111 2.94 12.02 -0.46
CA LEU A 111 3.74 10.82 -0.22
C LEU A 111 2.84 9.58 -0.13
N CYS A 112 3.18 8.52 -0.88
CA CYS A 112 2.62 7.19 -0.72
C CYS A 112 3.71 6.26 -0.16
N VAL A 113 3.49 5.66 1.00
CA VAL A 113 4.54 4.96 1.74
C VAL A 113 4.12 3.54 2.13
N ASN A 114 4.84 2.57 1.59
CA ASN A 114 4.84 1.20 2.11
C ASN A 114 6.02 1.07 3.08
N ILE A 115 5.77 1.36 4.35
CA ILE A 115 6.82 1.58 5.35
C ILE A 115 7.63 0.30 5.63
N VAL A 116 8.97 0.42 5.77
CA VAL A 116 9.82 -0.72 6.13
C VAL A 116 9.55 -1.17 7.57
N ASP A 117 9.65 -0.25 8.52
CA ASP A 117 9.39 -0.49 9.94
C ASP A 117 8.18 0.35 10.39
N ARG A 118 7.07 -0.32 10.68
CA ARG A 118 5.83 0.33 11.11
C ARG A 118 5.97 1.16 12.39
N THR A 119 6.96 0.87 13.22
CA THR A 119 7.23 1.60 14.47
C THR A 119 8.02 2.89 14.25
N ALA A 120 8.54 3.11 13.03
CA ALA A 120 9.24 4.33 12.65
C ALA A 120 8.32 5.39 12.02
N ALA A 121 7.01 5.13 11.94
CA ALA A 121 6.05 6.01 11.26
C ALA A 121 5.99 7.41 11.89
N ALA A 122 6.08 7.54 13.20
CA ALA A 122 6.02 8.83 13.90
C ALA A 122 7.05 9.84 13.35
N VAL A 123 8.30 9.42 13.15
CA VAL A 123 9.38 10.29 12.65
C VAL A 123 9.10 10.73 11.19
N LEU A 124 8.56 9.83 10.37
CA LEU A 124 8.17 10.13 9.00
C LEU A 124 7.03 11.16 8.97
N ILE A 125 6.01 10.94 9.80
CA ILE A 125 4.84 11.81 9.91
C ILE A 125 5.25 13.22 10.35
N ASP A 126 6.08 13.34 11.39
CA ASP A 126 6.57 14.64 11.88
C ASP A 126 7.28 15.43 10.76
N LYS A 127 8.10 14.76 9.91
CA LYS A 127 8.76 15.40 8.76
C LYS A 127 7.78 15.84 7.67
N ALA A 128 6.79 15.00 7.37
CA ALA A 128 5.78 15.29 6.36
C ALA A 128 4.86 16.45 6.81
N GLU A 129 4.46 16.47 8.08
CA GLU A 129 3.69 17.55 8.70
C GLU A 129 4.45 18.88 8.69
N GLU A 130 5.75 18.87 9.04
CA GLU A 130 6.60 20.07 8.95
C GLU A 130 6.68 20.62 7.52
N ALA A 131 6.69 19.74 6.52
CA ALA A 131 6.68 20.10 5.11
C ALA A 131 5.27 20.42 4.57
N GLY A 132 4.20 20.11 5.30
CA GLY A 132 2.80 20.25 4.87
C GLY A 132 2.44 19.28 3.73
N VAL A 133 3.05 18.10 3.67
CA VAL A 133 2.86 17.09 2.62
C VAL A 133 2.08 15.88 3.15
N PRO A 134 0.85 15.64 2.68
CA PRO A 134 0.03 14.50 3.11
C PRO A 134 0.72 13.16 2.88
N VAL A 135 0.42 12.18 3.76
CA VAL A 135 0.97 10.83 3.67
C VAL A 135 -0.14 9.79 3.56
N ILE A 136 -0.03 8.95 2.55
CA ILE A 136 -0.86 7.76 2.35
C ILE A 136 0.00 6.53 2.60
N PHE A 137 -0.14 5.90 3.76
CA PHE A 137 0.46 4.60 3.99
C PHE A 137 -0.35 3.52 3.28
N PHE A 138 0.31 2.48 2.81
CA PHE A 138 -0.40 1.36 2.18
C PHE A 138 0.21 0.01 2.52
N ASN A 139 -0.61 -1.03 2.55
CA ASN A 139 -0.31 -2.42 2.88
C ASN A 139 0.28 -2.58 4.29
N ARG A 140 1.45 -2.05 4.62
CA ARG A 140 2.06 -2.10 5.95
C ARG A 140 1.48 -1.00 6.84
N GLN A 141 0.59 -1.38 7.72
CA GLN A 141 -0.13 -0.46 8.58
C GLN A 141 0.76 0.06 9.72
N PRO A 142 0.96 1.37 9.87
CA PRO A 142 1.53 1.96 11.08
C PRO A 142 0.71 1.65 12.33
N VAL A 143 1.26 1.89 13.51
CA VAL A 143 0.48 1.77 14.74
C VAL A 143 -0.63 2.83 14.77
N ALA A 144 -1.79 2.49 15.35
CA ALA A 144 -2.98 3.34 15.28
C ALA A 144 -2.74 4.73 15.86
N GLU A 145 -1.93 4.83 16.90
CA GLU A 145 -1.57 6.09 17.54
C GLU A 145 -0.80 7.03 16.60
N ASP A 146 -0.01 6.46 15.67
CA ASP A 146 0.73 7.26 14.69
C ASP A 146 -0.18 7.76 13.57
N ILE A 147 -1.13 6.96 13.10
CA ILE A 147 -2.12 7.38 12.09
C ILE A 147 -2.93 8.60 12.58
N GLN A 148 -3.23 8.65 13.88
CA GLN A 148 -4.05 9.71 14.48
C GLN A 148 -3.25 10.98 14.85
N ARG A 149 -1.94 11.06 14.56
CA ARG A 149 -1.09 12.20 14.93
C ARG A 149 -1.40 13.46 14.13
N TRP A 150 -1.82 13.31 12.89
CA TRP A 150 -2.08 14.41 11.96
C TRP A 150 -3.26 14.08 11.04
N GLU A 151 -4.11 15.06 10.76
CA GLU A 151 -5.34 14.89 9.96
C GLU A 151 -5.08 14.47 8.50
N GLN A 152 -3.86 14.74 7.96
CA GLN A 152 -3.50 14.40 6.58
C GLN A 152 -2.70 13.08 6.47
N ILE A 153 -2.97 12.16 7.37
CA ILE A 153 -2.45 10.79 7.33
C ILE A 153 -3.56 9.85 6.94
N TYR A 154 -3.30 9.01 5.94
CA TYR A 154 -4.25 8.02 5.43
C TYR A 154 -3.59 6.66 5.38
N TYR A 155 -4.39 5.62 5.43
CA TYR A 155 -3.97 4.23 5.24
C TYR A 155 -4.89 3.55 4.24
N VAL A 156 -4.31 2.84 3.27
CA VAL A 156 -5.02 2.02 2.28
C VAL A 156 -4.53 0.57 2.38
N GLY A 157 -5.42 -0.35 2.66
CA GLY A 157 -5.08 -1.78 2.81
C GLY A 157 -6.28 -2.64 3.10
N ALA A 158 -6.05 -3.84 3.58
CA ALA A 158 -7.09 -4.80 3.93
C ALA A 158 -6.89 -5.32 5.37
N ARG A 159 -7.96 -5.89 5.96
CA ARG A 159 -7.92 -6.42 7.34
C ARG A 159 -7.31 -7.82 7.33
N ALA A 160 -6.11 -7.97 7.85
CA ALA A 160 -5.37 -9.22 7.78
C ALA A 160 -6.06 -10.40 8.47
N GLU A 161 -6.91 -10.14 9.48
CA GLU A 161 -7.78 -11.13 10.13
C GLU A 161 -8.76 -11.77 9.13
N GLU A 162 -9.34 -10.95 8.25
CA GLU A 162 -10.23 -11.44 7.20
C GLU A 162 -9.45 -12.33 6.21
N GLY A 163 -8.26 -11.87 5.79
CA GLY A 163 -7.39 -12.63 4.88
C GLY A 163 -7.01 -14.00 5.45
N GLY A 164 -6.58 -14.05 6.72
CA GLY A 164 -6.28 -15.30 7.42
C GLY A 164 -7.51 -16.20 7.57
N THR A 165 -8.66 -15.63 7.94
CA THR A 165 -9.91 -16.38 8.08
C THR A 165 -10.32 -17.03 6.75
N LEU A 166 -10.31 -16.28 5.65
CA LEU A 166 -10.63 -16.80 4.32
C LEU A 166 -9.63 -17.87 3.86
N GLN A 167 -8.34 -17.71 4.17
CA GLN A 167 -7.33 -18.72 3.89
C GLN A 167 -7.60 -20.02 4.65
N GLY A 168 -7.95 -19.95 5.94
CA GLY A 168 -8.35 -21.12 6.71
C GLY A 168 -9.63 -21.76 6.21
N GLN A 169 -10.61 -20.97 5.75
CA GLN A 169 -11.83 -21.48 5.15
C GLN A 169 -11.58 -22.27 3.85
N LEU A 170 -10.62 -21.85 3.00
CA LEU A 170 -10.22 -22.65 1.83
C LEU A 170 -9.79 -24.06 2.21
N VAL A 171 -9.03 -24.20 3.31
CA VAL A 171 -8.60 -25.50 3.82
C VAL A 171 -9.79 -26.28 4.41
N LEU A 172 -10.61 -25.63 5.23
CA LEU A 172 -11.78 -26.23 5.87
C LEU A 172 -12.75 -26.80 4.82
N GLU A 173 -13.06 -26.04 3.79
CA GLU A 173 -13.95 -26.45 2.70
C GLU A 173 -13.38 -27.63 1.91
N ALA A 174 -12.09 -27.57 1.55
CA ALA A 174 -11.42 -28.66 0.83
C ALA A 174 -11.35 -29.94 1.66
N TRP A 175 -11.05 -29.81 2.96
CA TRP A 175 -11.01 -30.95 3.90
C TRP A 175 -12.38 -31.59 4.07
N GLN A 176 -13.42 -30.79 4.27
CA GLN A 176 -14.79 -31.29 4.41
C GLN A 176 -15.34 -31.92 3.13
N ALA A 177 -14.93 -31.42 1.97
CA ALA A 177 -15.36 -31.94 0.67
C ALA A 177 -14.77 -33.32 0.36
N ASP A 178 -13.53 -33.61 0.73
CA ASP A 178 -12.84 -34.88 0.46
C ASP A 178 -11.80 -35.18 1.54
N GLN A 179 -12.28 -35.45 2.77
CA GLN A 179 -11.40 -35.75 3.90
C GLN A 179 -10.50 -36.96 3.60
N ALA A 180 -11.00 -38.00 2.94
CA ALA A 180 -10.22 -39.20 2.63
C ALA A 180 -9.01 -38.94 1.73
N ARG A 181 -9.02 -37.88 0.98
CA ARG A 181 -7.89 -37.40 0.16
C ARG A 181 -6.82 -36.70 0.99
N TRP A 182 -7.24 -35.87 1.94
CA TRP A 182 -6.34 -34.97 2.64
C TRP A 182 -5.84 -35.54 3.97
N ASP A 183 -6.67 -36.28 4.69
CA ASP A 183 -6.35 -37.01 5.92
C ASP A 183 -5.60 -38.31 5.57
N ARG A 184 -4.28 -38.18 5.34
CA ARG A 184 -3.47 -39.26 4.76
C ARG A 184 -3.21 -40.42 5.72
N ASN A 185 -3.20 -40.11 7.01
CA ASN A 185 -2.99 -41.10 8.06
C ASN A 185 -4.31 -41.65 8.62
N GLY A 186 -5.45 -41.00 8.34
CA GLY A 186 -6.80 -41.42 8.73
C GLY A 186 -7.13 -41.20 10.20
N ASP A 187 -6.45 -40.26 10.88
CA ASP A 187 -6.65 -39.96 12.30
C ASP A 187 -7.67 -38.85 12.57
N GLY A 188 -8.08 -38.13 11.53
CA GLY A 188 -9.06 -37.02 11.60
C GLY A 188 -8.48 -35.70 12.10
N VAL A 189 -7.17 -35.61 12.27
CA VAL A 189 -6.44 -34.40 12.67
C VAL A 189 -5.77 -33.78 11.44
N VAL A 190 -5.73 -32.47 11.35
CA VAL A 190 -5.05 -31.74 10.25
C VAL A 190 -3.60 -31.51 10.63
N GLN A 191 -2.67 -32.26 10.04
CA GLN A 191 -1.23 -32.04 10.24
C GLN A 191 -0.73 -30.94 9.29
N TYR A 192 -0.33 -29.78 9.86
CA TYR A 192 0.03 -28.64 9.03
C TYR A 192 1.45 -28.10 9.26
N ALA A 193 1.99 -27.50 8.20
CA ALA A 193 3.16 -26.63 8.23
C ALA A 193 2.76 -25.18 7.95
N MET A 194 3.45 -24.21 8.58
CA MET A 194 3.17 -22.79 8.45
C MET A 194 4.42 -22.01 7.99
N LEU A 195 4.32 -21.34 6.86
CA LEU A 195 5.32 -20.41 6.34
C LEU A 195 4.90 -18.98 6.68
N GLU A 196 5.64 -18.35 7.59
CA GLU A 196 5.33 -17.04 8.12
C GLU A 196 6.07 -15.93 7.37
N GLY A 197 5.43 -14.76 7.24
CA GLY A 197 6.06 -13.55 6.72
C GLY A 197 7.13 -12.99 7.68
N GLU A 198 7.49 -11.71 7.51
CA GLU A 198 8.48 -11.06 8.35
C GLU A 198 8.06 -10.97 9.82
N PRO A 199 8.97 -11.22 10.78
CA PRO A 199 8.69 -11.01 12.18
C PRO A 199 8.31 -9.55 12.48
N GLY A 200 7.25 -9.36 13.28
CA GLY A 200 6.75 -8.02 13.63
C GLY A 200 5.83 -7.39 12.58
N HIS A 201 5.67 -8.01 11.42
CA HIS A 201 4.64 -7.60 10.46
C HIS A 201 3.26 -8.03 10.97
N GLN A 202 2.32 -7.07 11.05
CA GLN A 202 0.98 -7.34 11.58
C GLN A 202 0.25 -8.42 10.78
N ASP A 203 0.31 -8.34 9.44
CA ASP A 203 -0.36 -9.30 8.57
C ASP A 203 0.18 -10.71 8.74
N ALA A 204 1.51 -10.89 8.94
CA ALA A 204 2.08 -12.20 9.19
C ALA A 204 1.49 -12.85 10.45
N LEU A 205 1.41 -12.08 11.54
CA LEU A 205 0.84 -12.55 12.80
C LEU A 205 -0.63 -12.91 12.66
N LEU A 206 -1.42 -12.02 12.10
CA LEU A 206 -2.86 -12.18 12.00
C LEU A 206 -3.26 -13.26 10.98
N ARG A 207 -2.62 -13.31 9.80
CA ARG A 207 -2.86 -14.39 8.83
C ARG A 207 -2.51 -15.75 9.43
N THR A 208 -1.39 -15.86 10.16
CA THR A 208 -0.99 -17.09 10.86
C THR A 208 -2.01 -17.52 11.92
N GLU A 209 -2.48 -16.60 12.75
CA GLU A 209 -3.43 -16.89 13.82
C GLU A 209 -4.80 -17.27 13.26
N TYR A 210 -5.35 -16.41 12.38
CA TYR A 210 -6.73 -16.54 11.93
C TYR A 210 -6.94 -17.67 10.92
N SER A 211 -5.90 -18.08 10.17
CA SER A 211 -6.00 -19.25 9.28
C SER A 211 -6.18 -20.54 10.06
N VAL A 212 -5.42 -20.73 11.12
CA VAL A 212 -5.56 -21.90 12.01
C VAL A 212 -6.85 -21.82 12.84
N LYS A 213 -7.20 -20.60 13.31
CA LYS A 213 -8.43 -20.36 14.05
C LYS A 213 -9.67 -20.74 13.24
N ALA A 214 -9.71 -20.48 11.95
CA ALA A 214 -10.82 -20.84 11.09
C ALA A 214 -11.05 -22.36 11.04
N LEU A 215 -10.00 -23.19 11.09
CA LEU A 215 -10.13 -24.64 11.17
C LEU A 215 -10.72 -25.09 12.51
N THR A 216 -10.19 -24.57 13.61
CA THR A 216 -10.66 -24.92 14.96
C THR A 216 -12.08 -24.45 15.23
N ASP A 217 -12.45 -23.25 14.78
CA ASP A 217 -13.83 -22.75 14.83
C ASP A 217 -14.77 -23.59 13.93
N GLY A 218 -14.25 -24.16 12.83
CA GLY A 218 -14.93 -25.11 11.95
C GLY A 218 -15.04 -26.53 12.52
N GLY A 219 -14.48 -26.77 13.72
CA GLY A 219 -14.58 -28.04 14.45
C GLY A 219 -13.52 -29.08 14.08
N LEU A 220 -12.45 -28.70 13.36
CA LEU A 220 -11.33 -29.59 13.07
C LEU A 220 -10.30 -29.59 14.22
N GLU A 221 -9.73 -30.75 14.52
CA GLU A 221 -8.52 -30.84 15.31
C GLU A 221 -7.30 -30.57 14.42
N VAL A 222 -6.31 -29.87 14.95
CA VAL A 222 -5.12 -29.45 14.19
C VAL A 222 -3.84 -29.78 14.94
N GLU A 223 -2.82 -30.24 14.23
CA GLU A 223 -1.48 -30.47 14.75
C GLU A 223 -0.44 -29.69 13.92
N LYS A 224 0.28 -28.81 14.59
CA LYS A 224 1.36 -28.06 13.96
C LYS A 224 2.66 -28.89 13.93
N LEU A 225 3.04 -29.41 12.76
CA LEU A 225 4.29 -30.13 12.59
C LEU A 225 5.50 -29.19 12.51
N ALA A 226 5.34 -28.07 11.80
CA ALA A 226 6.40 -27.11 11.58
C ALA A 226 5.87 -25.68 11.41
N SER A 227 6.69 -24.71 11.80
CA SER A 227 6.43 -23.28 11.57
C SER A 227 7.77 -22.55 11.55
N ASP A 228 8.01 -21.69 10.55
CA ASP A 228 9.19 -20.83 10.51
C ASP A 228 8.95 -19.62 9.61
N THR A 229 9.76 -18.58 9.81
CA THR A 229 9.75 -17.37 8.99
C THR A 229 10.44 -17.59 7.65
N ALA A 230 9.78 -17.21 6.57
CA ALA A 230 10.34 -17.20 5.21
C ALA A 230 10.30 -15.80 4.56
N ASN A 231 9.99 -14.75 5.33
CA ASN A 231 10.13 -13.33 4.98
C ASN A 231 9.50 -12.96 3.62
N TRP A 232 8.31 -13.46 3.32
CA TRP A 232 7.59 -13.25 2.04
C TRP A 232 8.31 -13.79 0.81
N ASN A 233 9.40 -14.56 0.98
CA ASN A 233 10.34 -14.92 -0.05
C ASN A 233 10.19 -16.37 -0.49
N ARG A 234 10.01 -16.62 -1.80
CA ARG A 234 9.82 -17.93 -2.40
C ARG A 234 10.98 -18.89 -2.12
N GLY A 235 12.25 -18.45 -2.35
CA GLY A 235 13.41 -19.31 -2.15
C GLY A 235 13.67 -19.66 -0.69
N GLN A 236 13.35 -18.73 0.27
CA GLN A 236 13.43 -19.05 1.69
C GLN A 236 12.36 -20.06 2.10
N ALA A 237 11.14 -19.92 1.58
CA ALA A 237 10.05 -20.85 1.81
C ALA A 237 10.36 -22.24 1.26
N GLU A 238 10.91 -22.31 0.04
CA GLU A 238 11.38 -23.55 -0.59
C GLU A 238 12.41 -24.26 0.30
N ALA A 239 13.45 -23.55 0.76
CA ALA A 239 14.48 -24.12 1.61
C ALA A 239 13.95 -24.62 2.97
N LYS A 240 12.95 -23.92 3.56
CA LYS A 240 12.28 -24.38 4.78
C LYS A 240 11.45 -25.63 4.53
N MET A 241 10.67 -25.62 3.46
CA MET A 241 9.84 -26.76 3.10
C MET A 241 10.67 -28.02 2.78
N GLN A 242 11.79 -27.89 2.08
CA GLN A 242 12.74 -29.00 1.85
C GLN A 242 13.17 -29.65 3.17
N GLN A 243 13.58 -28.85 4.17
CA GLN A 243 13.96 -29.35 5.50
C GLN A 243 12.79 -30.05 6.22
N TRP A 244 11.57 -29.54 6.08
CA TRP A 244 10.40 -30.16 6.68
C TRP A 244 9.99 -31.46 6.00
N LEU A 245 10.13 -31.53 4.65
CA LEU A 245 9.89 -32.76 3.91
C LEU A 245 10.90 -33.86 4.22
N GLU A 246 12.17 -33.53 4.49
CA GLU A 246 13.16 -34.50 4.99
C GLU A 246 12.75 -35.10 6.35
N LYS A 247 12.09 -34.32 7.20
CA LYS A 247 11.72 -34.76 8.55
C LYS A 247 10.36 -35.43 8.64
N TYR A 248 9.36 -34.90 7.94
CA TYR A 248 7.96 -35.29 8.09
C TYR A 248 7.41 -35.98 6.82
N GLY A 249 8.03 -35.75 5.65
CA GLY A 249 7.59 -36.36 4.40
C GLY A 249 6.12 -36.11 4.10
N SER A 250 5.38 -37.18 3.89
CA SER A 250 3.95 -37.16 3.61
C SER A 250 3.04 -36.94 4.82
N GLU A 251 3.61 -36.79 6.02
CA GLU A 251 2.81 -36.42 7.21
C GLU A 251 2.30 -34.98 7.12
N ILE A 252 2.94 -34.11 6.31
CA ILE A 252 2.43 -32.75 6.06
C ILE A 252 1.24 -32.84 5.11
N GLU A 253 0.06 -32.61 5.63
CA GLU A 253 -1.20 -32.66 4.89
C GLU A 253 -1.63 -31.28 4.37
N VAL A 254 -1.31 -30.23 5.14
CA VAL A 254 -1.65 -28.84 4.81
C VAL A 254 -0.43 -27.93 4.93
N VAL A 255 -0.27 -27.01 3.98
CA VAL A 255 0.72 -25.93 4.05
C VAL A 255 -0.01 -24.60 3.99
N PHE A 256 0.05 -23.85 5.07
CA PHE A 256 -0.31 -22.45 5.09
C PHE A 256 0.92 -21.60 4.74
N ALA A 257 0.77 -20.68 3.81
CA ALA A 257 1.77 -19.65 3.55
C ALA A 257 1.12 -18.27 3.66
N ASN A 258 1.74 -17.36 4.39
CA ASN A 258 1.17 -16.03 4.60
C ASN A 258 1.11 -15.19 3.32
N ASN A 259 1.82 -15.59 2.23
CA ASN A 259 1.64 -15.03 0.89
C ASN A 259 1.86 -16.09 -0.19
N ASP A 260 1.58 -15.73 -1.44
CA ASP A 260 1.66 -16.61 -2.61
C ASP A 260 3.09 -17.01 -2.96
N ASP A 261 4.06 -16.09 -2.86
CA ASP A 261 5.45 -16.40 -3.17
C ASP A 261 5.99 -17.53 -2.27
N MET A 262 5.66 -17.50 -0.99
CA MET A 262 6.02 -18.59 -0.07
C MET A 262 5.23 -19.88 -0.36
N ALA A 263 3.96 -19.77 -0.75
CA ALA A 263 3.17 -20.95 -1.18
C ALA A 263 3.79 -21.63 -2.40
N LEU A 264 4.21 -20.84 -3.39
CA LEU A 264 4.89 -21.32 -4.58
C LEU A 264 6.24 -21.96 -4.25
N GLY A 265 7.00 -21.39 -3.30
CA GLY A 265 8.24 -22.02 -2.82
C GLY A 265 8.01 -23.39 -2.16
N ALA A 266 6.93 -23.52 -1.38
CA ALA A 266 6.55 -24.82 -0.82
C ALA A 266 6.18 -25.83 -1.92
N ILE A 267 5.44 -25.40 -2.94
CA ILE A 267 5.08 -26.24 -4.09
C ILE A 267 6.33 -26.70 -4.83
N ASP A 268 7.30 -25.80 -5.08
CA ASP A 268 8.58 -26.14 -5.74
C ASP A 268 9.31 -27.26 -4.97
N ALA A 269 9.42 -27.13 -3.65
CA ALA A 269 10.07 -28.13 -2.80
C ALA A 269 9.38 -29.49 -2.83
N VAL A 270 8.03 -29.53 -2.82
CA VAL A 270 7.26 -30.76 -2.89
C VAL A 270 7.45 -31.46 -4.25
N GLN A 271 7.44 -30.68 -5.34
CA GLN A 271 7.64 -31.20 -6.69
C GLN A 271 9.07 -31.75 -6.86
N GLU A 272 10.08 -31.05 -6.36
CA GLU A 272 11.47 -31.50 -6.40
C GLU A 272 11.66 -32.81 -5.60
N ALA A 273 10.99 -32.94 -4.46
CA ALA A 273 11.01 -34.17 -3.65
C ALA A 273 10.24 -35.34 -4.30
N GLY A 274 9.45 -35.08 -5.36
CA GLY A 274 8.61 -36.08 -6.02
C GLY A 274 7.52 -36.67 -5.12
N LEU A 275 7.07 -35.88 -4.12
CA LEU A 275 6.01 -36.27 -3.19
C LEU A 275 4.63 -35.84 -3.72
N GLU A 276 3.60 -36.46 -3.17
CA GLU A 276 2.23 -36.05 -3.41
C GLU A 276 2.00 -34.63 -2.82
N MET A 277 1.34 -33.75 -3.62
CA MET A 277 1.10 -32.38 -3.22
C MET A 277 0.16 -32.32 -2.01
N PRO A 278 0.56 -31.69 -0.88
CA PRO A 278 -0.35 -31.38 0.22
C PRO A 278 -1.37 -30.31 -0.20
N LEU A 279 -2.33 -30.02 0.64
CA LEU A 279 -3.24 -28.92 0.47
C LEU A 279 -2.50 -27.61 0.76
N VAL A 280 -2.06 -26.89 -0.29
CA VAL A 280 -1.31 -25.63 -0.18
C VAL A 280 -2.25 -24.45 -0.42
N VAL A 281 -2.22 -23.43 0.46
CA VAL A 281 -2.99 -22.19 0.32
C VAL A 281 -2.11 -20.96 0.53
N GLY A 282 -2.37 -19.92 -0.27
CA GLY A 282 -1.65 -18.64 -0.25
C GLY A 282 -2.55 -17.45 0.05
N VAL A 283 -1.97 -16.26 -0.09
CA VAL A 283 -2.64 -14.96 -0.05
C VAL A 283 -1.95 -14.06 -1.08
N ASP A 284 -2.68 -13.17 -1.71
CA ASP A 284 -2.41 -12.07 -2.63
C ASP A 284 -3.03 -12.26 -4.02
N ALA A 285 -3.26 -13.50 -4.47
CA ALA A 285 -3.72 -13.83 -5.83
C ALA A 285 -2.79 -13.26 -6.92
N THR A 286 -1.47 -13.41 -6.73
CA THR A 286 -0.48 -13.00 -7.72
C THR A 286 -0.61 -13.79 -9.01
N ALA A 287 -0.19 -13.23 -10.16
CA ALA A 287 -0.31 -13.91 -11.44
C ALA A 287 0.30 -15.33 -11.45
N PRO A 288 1.51 -15.57 -10.88
CA PRO A 288 2.05 -16.94 -10.78
C PRO A 288 1.21 -17.87 -9.89
N ALA A 289 0.59 -17.34 -8.83
CA ALA A 289 -0.29 -18.13 -7.96
C ALA A 289 -1.60 -18.52 -8.67
N LEU A 290 -2.19 -17.60 -9.46
CA LEU A 290 -3.36 -17.92 -10.29
C LEU A 290 -3.09 -19.02 -11.31
N GLU A 291 -1.87 -19.04 -11.89
CA GLU A 291 -1.42 -20.15 -12.75
C GLU A 291 -1.33 -21.47 -11.96
N ALA A 292 -0.81 -21.45 -10.73
CA ALA A 292 -0.73 -22.62 -9.88
C ALA A 292 -2.12 -23.11 -9.41
N VAL A 293 -3.07 -22.19 -9.14
CA VAL A 293 -4.47 -22.55 -8.87
C VAL A 293 -5.12 -23.20 -10.09
N ALA A 294 -4.93 -22.65 -11.27
CA ALA A 294 -5.44 -23.22 -12.51
C ALA A 294 -4.84 -24.61 -12.81
N ALA A 295 -3.56 -24.81 -12.49
CA ALA A 295 -2.86 -26.09 -12.62
C ALA A 295 -3.28 -27.12 -11.54
N GLY A 296 -3.89 -26.65 -10.42
CA GLY A 296 -4.30 -27.50 -9.30
C GLY A 296 -3.17 -27.86 -8.34
N THR A 297 -2.02 -27.18 -8.40
CA THR A 297 -0.91 -27.34 -7.45
C THR A 297 -1.05 -26.44 -6.22
N LEU A 298 -1.71 -25.30 -6.37
CA LEU A 298 -2.19 -24.45 -5.28
C LEU A 298 -3.71 -24.66 -5.15
N GLN A 299 -4.20 -25.03 -3.98
CA GLN A 299 -5.64 -25.30 -3.75
C GLN A 299 -6.47 -24.03 -3.92
N GLY A 300 -5.93 -22.92 -3.46
CA GLY A 300 -6.54 -21.61 -3.56
C GLY A 300 -5.63 -20.54 -2.96
N THR A 301 -5.97 -19.31 -3.26
CA THR A 301 -5.36 -18.12 -2.67
C THR A 301 -6.44 -17.13 -2.25
N VAL A 302 -6.09 -16.16 -1.43
CA VAL A 302 -6.98 -15.07 -1.02
C VAL A 302 -6.54 -13.80 -1.70
N LEU A 303 -7.38 -13.25 -2.58
CA LEU A 303 -7.09 -11.99 -3.29
C LEU A 303 -6.93 -10.85 -2.28
N ASN A 304 -5.74 -10.28 -2.24
CA ASN A 304 -5.44 -8.96 -1.73
C ASN A 304 -5.42 -8.02 -2.94
N ASP A 305 -6.36 -7.08 -3.03
CA ASP A 305 -6.64 -6.36 -4.28
C ASP A 305 -5.59 -5.26 -4.58
N ALA A 306 -4.49 -5.62 -5.23
CA ALA A 306 -3.42 -4.67 -5.59
C ALA A 306 -3.93 -3.51 -6.46
N GLN A 307 -4.82 -3.78 -7.42
CA GLN A 307 -5.41 -2.77 -8.28
C GLN A 307 -6.35 -1.85 -7.49
N GLY A 308 -7.16 -2.40 -6.59
CA GLY A 308 -8.02 -1.63 -5.70
C GLY A 308 -7.22 -0.73 -4.76
N ILE A 309 -6.11 -1.23 -4.19
CA ILE A 309 -5.18 -0.42 -3.37
C ILE A 309 -4.61 0.73 -4.20
N ALA A 310 -4.08 0.46 -5.38
CA ALA A 310 -3.53 1.48 -6.26
C ALA A 310 -4.58 2.51 -6.69
N GLY A 311 -5.81 2.08 -6.97
CA GLY A 311 -6.95 2.95 -7.31
C GLY A 311 -7.30 3.89 -6.17
N ALA A 312 -7.52 3.36 -4.97
CA ALA A 312 -7.85 4.15 -3.79
C ALA A 312 -6.73 5.14 -3.42
N MET A 313 -5.45 4.73 -3.58
CA MET A 313 -4.30 5.63 -3.40
C MET A 313 -4.35 6.79 -4.40
N LEU A 314 -4.61 6.52 -5.68
CA LEU A 314 -4.68 7.54 -6.71
C LEU A 314 -5.84 8.50 -6.49
N ASP A 315 -7.02 7.99 -6.10
CA ASP A 315 -8.18 8.81 -5.79
C ASP A 315 -7.90 9.76 -4.62
N LEU A 316 -7.26 9.27 -3.55
CA LEU A 316 -6.78 10.11 -2.44
C LEU A 316 -5.77 11.16 -2.91
N VAL A 317 -4.77 10.77 -3.70
CA VAL A 317 -3.76 11.68 -4.26
C VAL A 317 -4.41 12.80 -5.07
N LEU A 318 -5.38 12.48 -5.91
CA LEU A 318 -6.09 13.47 -6.73
C LEU A 318 -6.95 14.41 -5.88
N ALA A 319 -7.70 13.89 -4.90
CA ALA A 319 -8.52 14.69 -4.00
C ALA A 319 -7.64 15.67 -3.19
N LEU A 320 -6.59 15.16 -2.55
CA LEU A 320 -5.65 15.96 -1.75
C LEU A 320 -4.99 17.06 -2.58
N SER A 321 -4.57 16.75 -3.81
CA SER A 321 -3.92 17.74 -4.69
C SER A 321 -4.84 18.88 -5.12
N ARG A 322 -6.15 18.64 -5.13
CA ARG A 322 -7.18 19.64 -5.49
C ARG A 322 -7.74 20.37 -4.27
N GLY A 323 -7.34 19.97 -3.06
CA GLY A 323 -7.93 20.47 -1.82
C GLY A 323 -9.40 20.05 -1.65
N GLU A 324 -9.80 18.95 -2.26
CA GLU A 324 -11.10 18.31 -2.13
C GLU A 324 -11.15 17.47 -0.85
N ASP A 325 -12.34 17.24 -0.29
CA ASP A 325 -12.50 16.36 0.86
C ASP A 325 -12.21 14.90 0.45
N PRO A 326 -11.19 14.25 1.03
CA PRO A 326 -10.88 12.85 0.70
C PRO A 326 -12.04 11.87 0.93
N ALA A 327 -12.96 12.19 1.86
CA ALA A 327 -14.14 11.37 2.12
C ALA A 327 -15.17 11.38 0.97
N GLU A 328 -15.08 12.34 0.04
CA GLU A 328 -15.89 12.34 -1.19
C GLU A 328 -15.28 11.46 -2.29
N ALA A 329 -13.97 11.22 -2.24
CA ALA A 329 -13.25 10.42 -3.23
C ALA A 329 -13.22 8.92 -2.88
N VAL A 330 -13.08 8.58 -1.60
CA VAL A 330 -12.98 7.21 -1.09
C VAL A 330 -13.82 7.02 0.18
N ASN A 331 -14.17 5.77 0.48
CA ASN A 331 -14.85 5.46 1.73
C ASN A 331 -13.83 5.44 2.88
N LEU A 332 -13.76 6.53 3.65
CA LEU A 332 -12.89 6.66 4.83
C LEU A 332 -13.59 6.17 6.10
N GLU A 333 -12.99 5.20 6.77
CA GLU A 333 -13.33 4.82 8.14
C GLU A 333 -12.47 5.64 9.10
N ASP A 334 -13.08 6.19 10.14
CA ASP A 334 -12.45 7.05 11.18
C ASP A 334 -11.63 8.22 10.61
N GLY A 335 -11.96 8.66 9.38
CA GLY A 335 -11.29 9.77 8.70
C GLY A 335 -9.90 9.46 8.13
N HIS A 336 -9.39 8.23 8.32
CA HIS A 336 -8.02 7.86 7.96
C HIS A 336 -7.90 6.59 7.12
N TYR A 337 -8.82 5.63 7.25
CA TYR A 337 -8.62 4.28 6.72
C TYR A 337 -9.50 4.00 5.52
N VAL A 338 -8.90 3.47 4.46
CA VAL A 338 -9.59 2.85 3.33
C VAL A 338 -9.34 1.34 3.39
N TRP A 339 -10.40 0.59 3.68
CA TRP A 339 -10.33 -0.86 3.78
C TRP A 339 -10.84 -1.54 2.51
N LEU A 340 -10.00 -2.36 1.90
CA LEU A 340 -10.33 -3.25 0.81
C LEU A 340 -10.74 -4.61 1.37
N SER A 341 -11.70 -5.27 0.72
CA SER A 341 -12.13 -6.61 1.12
C SER A 341 -11.30 -7.69 0.44
N TYR A 342 -10.98 -8.74 1.17
CA TYR A 342 -10.40 -9.95 0.62
C TYR A 342 -11.45 -10.82 -0.09
N ARG A 343 -11.00 -11.69 -0.99
CA ARG A 343 -11.84 -12.71 -1.65
C ARG A 343 -11.06 -14.00 -1.83
N GLN A 344 -11.71 -15.13 -1.65
CA GLN A 344 -11.15 -16.44 -2.01
C GLN A 344 -11.08 -16.58 -3.53
N ILE A 345 -9.97 -17.11 -4.02
CA ILE A 345 -9.75 -17.47 -5.40
C ILE A 345 -9.42 -18.96 -5.46
N THR A 346 -10.32 -19.73 -6.03
CA THR A 346 -10.18 -21.15 -6.30
C THR A 346 -10.21 -21.41 -7.81
N ARG A 347 -9.96 -22.64 -8.21
CA ARG A 347 -10.09 -23.00 -9.62
C ARG A 347 -11.52 -22.78 -10.13
N GLU A 348 -12.54 -23.09 -9.30
CA GLU A 348 -13.95 -22.87 -9.65
C GLU A 348 -14.24 -21.39 -9.91
N THR A 349 -13.79 -20.49 -9.03
CA THR A 349 -13.97 -19.03 -9.22
C THR A 349 -13.24 -18.51 -10.46
N LEU A 350 -12.07 -19.07 -10.82
CA LEU A 350 -11.38 -18.71 -12.06
C LEU A 350 -12.15 -19.18 -13.31
N GLU A 351 -12.75 -20.36 -13.26
CA GLU A 351 -13.60 -20.89 -14.33
C GLU A 351 -14.86 -20.02 -14.53
N GLU A 352 -15.56 -19.68 -13.44
CA GLU A 352 -16.77 -18.85 -13.46
C GLU A 352 -16.53 -17.42 -13.98
N THR A 353 -15.38 -16.85 -13.64
CA THR A 353 -15.04 -15.47 -14.06
C THR A 353 -14.38 -15.40 -15.44
N GLY A 354 -14.06 -16.55 -16.06
CA GLY A 354 -13.35 -16.62 -17.31
C GLY A 354 -11.90 -16.13 -17.22
N GLN A 355 -11.32 -16.12 -16.02
CA GLN A 355 -9.96 -15.68 -15.72
C GLN A 355 -8.94 -16.83 -15.65
N LEU A 356 -9.30 -18.03 -16.10
CA LEU A 356 -8.32 -19.09 -16.26
C LEU A 356 -7.21 -18.60 -17.19
N PRO A 357 -5.94 -18.62 -16.75
CA PRO A 357 -4.82 -18.39 -17.65
C PRO A 357 -4.90 -19.38 -18.80
N LEU A 358 -4.76 -18.90 -20.05
CA LEU A 358 -4.69 -19.79 -21.20
C LEU A 358 -3.49 -20.72 -21.00
N PRO A 359 -3.64 -22.04 -21.27
CA PRO A 359 -2.52 -22.95 -21.16
C PRO A 359 -1.37 -22.44 -22.04
N THR A 360 -0.23 -22.18 -21.44
CA THR A 360 1.00 -21.85 -22.15
C THR A 360 1.38 -23.08 -22.97
N THR A 361 1.21 -22.98 -24.28
CA THR A 361 1.59 -24.02 -25.28
C THR A 361 3.10 -24.12 -25.41
#